data_42cb1db6c53181946484454e10e3e608
#
_entry.id   42cb1db6c53181946484454e10e3e608
#
_cell.length_a   1.000
_cell.length_b   1.000
_cell.length_c   1.000
_cell.angle_alpha   90.00
_cell.angle_beta   90.00
_cell.angle_gamma   90.00
#
_symmetry.space_group_name_H-M   'P 1'
#
loop_
_entity.id
_entity.type
_entity.pdbx_description
1 polymer ?
#
loop_
_entity_poly.entity_id
_entity_poly.type
_entity_poly.pdbx_seq_one_letter_code
_entity_poly.pdbx_strand_id
1 'polypeptide(L)'
;MRWFSVPKMAVSLPLAILAAFSLVGINETGYTRSTAALEDIAHSQQTRAAVSLLLQNMLDAETGQRGYLLTGDTRYLQPYDTAVGNINQNLDALRVVYQGDAPQLANFLQLSQHVSRKLSEMELSVRLRKQDNEDAWKFIMMTDVGKEQMDAIRTQSQSLVAASTHRMKQAQAQITQALLLSRIGIAMVALVGLLAFYMYLRQTTALQRSGEREQQSLERERLRLEDQVRDRTATLAELATHLQQVREEERGHLA
;
A
#
# COMPACT_ATOMS: atom_id res chain seq x y z
N MET A 1 38.24 -16.57 29.32
CA MET A 1 37.48 -16.13 28.15
C MET A 1 36.83 -14.80 28.49
N ARG A 2 37.46 -13.67 28.05
CA ARG A 2 36.86 -12.33 28.23
C ARG A 2 35.79 -12.17 27.15
N TRP A 3 34.54 -12.25 27.50
CA TRP A 3 33.44 -11.86 26.63
C TRP A 3 33.57 -10.36 26.34
N PHE A 4 33.71 -10.05 25.07
CA PHE A 4 33.70 -8.68 24.57
C PHE A 4 32.40 -8.00 25.04
N SER A 5 32.50 -7.15 26.05
CA SER A 5 31.42 -6.22 26.39
C SER A 5 31.39 -5.15 25.31
N VAL A 6 30.71 -5.47 24.18
CA VAL A 6 30.40 -4.49 23.16
C VAL A 6 29.63 -3.37 23.86
N PRO A 7 30.08 -2.12 23.82
CA PRO A 7 29.39 -1.02 24.48
C PRO A 7 27.96 -0.99 23.89
N LYS A 8 26.95 -1.06 24.77
CA LYS A 8 25.54 -1.17 24.39
C LYS A 8 25.06 -0.06 23.40
N MET A 9 25.78 1.06 23.36
CA MET A 9 25.64 2.12 22.36
C MET A 9 26.03 1.68 20.94
N ALA A 10 26.99 0.77 20.76
CA ALA A 10 27.45 0.32 19.45
C ALA A 10 26.41 -0.58 18.74
N VAL A 11 25.41 -1.09 19.48
CA VAL A 11 24.35 -1.96 18.91
C VAL A 11 23.06 -1.19 18.57
N SER A 12 22.78 -0.10 19.30
CA SER A 12 21.52 0.64 19.12
C SER A 12 21.45 1.43 17.80
N LEU A 13 22.57 2.01 17.36
CA LEU A 13 22.63 2.78 16.12
C LEU A 13 22.45 1.90 14.87
N PRO A 14 23.19 0.79 14.67
CA PRO A 14 22.97 -0.09 13.52
C PRO A 14 21.56 -0.73 13.53
N LEU A 15 20.99 -1.03 14.70
CA LEU A 15 19.63 -1.54 14.79
C LEU A 15 18.59 -0.50 14.35
N ALA A 16 18.76 0.76 14.73
CA ALA A 16 17.91 1.87 14.31
C ALA A 16 18.00 2.12 12.79
N ILE A 17 19.21 2.05 12.23
CA ILE A 17 19.45 2.19 10.79
C ILE A 17 18.76 1.03 10.04
N LEU A 18 18.94 -0.20 10.50
CA LEU A 18 18.33 -1.39 9.88
C LEU A 18 16.80 -1.34 9.93
N ALA A 19 16.24 -0.87 11.05
CA ALA A 19 14.80 -0.65 11.20
C ALA A 19 14.29 0.43 10.23
N ALA A 20 15.02 1.53 10.05
CA ALA A 20 14.68 2.59 9.11
C ALA A 20 14.72 2.09 7.65
N PHE A 21 15.76 1.35 7.25
CA PHE A 21 15.83 0.75 5.91
C PHE A 21 14.72 -0.28 5.67
N SER A 22 14.40 -1.10 6.67
CA SER A 22 13.29 -2.06 6.57
C SER A 22 11.95 -1.34 6.40
N LEU A 23 11.73 -0.23 7.10
CA LEU A 23 10.52 0.59 6.98
C LEU A 23 10.39 1.18 5.56
N VAL A 24 11.48 1.75 5.02
CA VAL A 24 11.51 2.29 3.66
C VAL A 24 11.19 1.18 2.64
N GLY A 25 11.82 0.00 2.78
CA GLY A 25 11.57 -1.13 1.88
C GLY A 25 10.12 -1.65 1.93
N ILE A 26 9.52 -1.74 3.12
CA ILE A 26 8.10 -2.13 3.29
C ILE A 26 7.17 -1.08 2.67
N ASN A 27 7.47 0.19 2.89
CA ASN A 27 6.64 1.28 2.37
C ASN A 27 6.72 1.38 0.84
N GLU A 28 7.91 1.24 0.25
CA GLU A 28 8.12 1.25 -1.21
C GLU A 28 7.42 0.09 -1.90
N THR A 29 7.57 -1.14 -1.36
CA THR A 29 6.85 -2.31 -1.88
C THR A 29 5.32 -2.18 -1.72
N GLY A 30 4.86 -1.59 -0.65
CA GLY A 30 3.43 -1.30 -0.43
C GLY A 30 2.90 -0.28 -1.42
N TYR A 31 3.66 0.78 -1.70
CA TYR A 31 3.31 1.83 -2.65
C TYR A 31 3.21 1.30 -4.08
N THR A 32 4.23 0.57 -4.55
CA THR A 32 4.23 0.00 -5.91
C THR A 32 3.10 -1.00 -6.14
N ARG A 33 2.80 -1.86 -5.16
CA ARG A 33 1.65 -2.77 -5.23
C ARG A 33 0.31 -2.04 -5.22
N SER A 34 0.19 -0.97 -4.43
CA SER A 34 -1.05 -0.19 -4.35
C SER A 34 -1.32 0.58 -5.65
N THR A 35 -0.28 1.15 -6.30
CA THR A 35 -0.42 1.83 -7.59
C THR A 35 -0.83 0.86 -8.69
N ALA A 36 -0.21 -0.31 -8.79
CA ALA A 36 -0.62 -1.34 -9.75
C ALA A 36 -2.07 -1.81 -9.52
N ALA A 37 -2.47 -2.00 -8.26
CA ALA A 37 -3.85 -2.38 -7.93
C ALA A 37 -4.87 -1.28 -8.26
N LEU A 38 -4.51 0.00 -8.14
CA LEU A 38 -5.37 1.11 -8.57
C LEU A 38 -5.55 1.15 -10.09
N GLU A 39 -4.51 0.87 -10.87
CA GLU A 39 -4.60 0.74 -12.33
C GLU A 39 -5.52 -0.44 -12.71
N ASP A 40 -5.40 -1.58 -12.05
CA ASP A 40 -6.29 -2.74 -12.26
C ASP A 40 -7.75 -2.40 -11.94
N ILE A 41 -8.02 -1.63 -10.90
CA ILE A 41 -9.37 -1.17 -10.55
C ILE A 41 -9.91 -0.25 -11.65
N ALA A 42 -9.14 0.73 -12.09
CA ALA A 42 -9.54 1.68 -13.13
C ALA A 42 -9.85 0.95 -14.46
N HIS A 43 -8.97 0.04 -14.87
CA HIS A 43 -9.14 -0.78 -16.05
C HIS A 43 -10.39 -1.69 -15.95
N SER A 44 -10.61 -2.32 -14.79
CA SER A 44 -11.80 -3.14 -14.55
C SER A 44 -13.10 -2.34 -14.59
N GLN A 45 -13.10 -1.10 -14.07
CA GLN A 45 -14.25 -0.20 -14.14
C GLN A 45 -14.55 0.22 -15.56
N GLN A 46 -13.52 0.59 -16.33
CA GLN A 46 -13.68 0.96 -17.76
C GLN A 46 -14.24 -0.20 -18.59
N THR A 47 -13.72 -1.41 -18.37
CA THR A 47 -14.19 -2.62 -19.04
C THR A 47 -15.65 -2.91 -18.71
N ARG A 48 -16.05 -2.82 -17.44
CA ARG A 48 -17.46 -2.99 -17.04
C ARG A 48 -18.37 -1.97 -17.69
N ALA A 49 -17.97 -0.70 -17.71
CA ALA A 49 -18.73 0.36 -18.34
C ALA A 49 -18.91 0.10 -19.84
N ALA A 50 -17.86 -0.31 -20.54
CA ALA A 50 -17.91 -0.61 -21.98
C ALA A 50 -18.80 -1.81 -22.29
N VAL A 51 -18.75 -2.90 -21.51
CA VAL A 51 -19.63 -4.07 -21.68
C VAL A 51 -21.09 -3.71 -21.38
N SER A 52 -21.34 -2.89 -20.36
CA SER A 52 -22.69 -2.44 -20.03
C SER A 52 -23.26 -1.53 -21.12
N LEU A 53 -22.43 -0.65 -21.69
CA LEU A 53 -22.81 0.22 -22.79
C LEU A 53 -23.10 -0.59 -24.08
N LEU A 54 -22.29 -1.63 -24.35
CA LEU A 54 -22.57 -2.56 -25.45
C LEU A 54 -23.95 -3.20 -25.30
N LEU A 55 -24.28 -3.72 -24.14
CA LEU A 55 -25.57 -4.32 -23.86
C LEU A 55 -26.73 -3.33 -24.03
N GLN A 56 -26.54 -2.09 -23.52
CA GLN A 56 -27.54 -1.02 -23.70
C GLN A 56 -27.78 -0.70 -25.20
N ASN A 57 -26.70 -0.52 -25.96
CA ASN A 57 -26.83 -0.25 -27.41
C ASN A 57 -27.47 -1.41 -28.13
N MET A 58 -27.23 -2.66 -27.72
CA MET A 58 -27.93 -3.83 -28.27
C MET A 58 -29.46 -3.78 -28.03
N LEU A 59 -29.87 -3.37 -26.83
CA LEU A 59 -31.31 -3.20 -26.48
C LEU A 59 -31.94 -2.04 -27.25
N ASP A 60 -31.20 -0.93 -27.41
CA ASP A 60 -31.67 0.23 -28.16
C ASP A 60 -31.81 -0.10 -29.63
N ALA A 61 -30.87 -0.85 -30.23
CA ALA A 61 -30.95 -1.33 -31.57
C ALA A 61 -32.17 -2.28 -31.78
N GLU A 62 -32.36 -3.24 -30.87
CA GLU A 62 -33.51 -4.16 -30.93
C GLU A 62 -34.85 -3.40 -30.80
N THR A 63 -34.91 -2.39 -29.90
CA THR A 63 -36.12 -1.57 -29.72
C THR A 63 -36.42 -0.74 -30.95
N GLY A 64 -35.42 -0.09 -31.57
CA GLY A 64 -35.58 0.65 -32.80
C GLY A 64 -36.00 -0.24 -33.97
N GLN A 65 -35.35 -1.40 -34.15
CA GLN A 65 -35.71 -2.39 -35.13
C GLN A 65 -37.19 -2.83 -35.00
N ARG A 66 -37.60 -3.26 -33.80
CA ARG A 66 -38.97 -3.70 -33.54
C ARG A 66 -40.00 -2.60 -33.78
N GLY A 67 -39.67 -1.37 -33.33
CA GLY A 67 -40.52 -0.19 -33.60
C GLY A 67 -40.74 0.02 -35.09
N TYR A 68 -39.68 -0.05 -35.89
CA TYR A 68 -39.77 0.07 -37.34
C TYR A 68 -40.55 -1.10 -37.99
N LEU A 69 -40.25 -2.32 -37.60
CA LEU A 69 -40.93 -3.51 -38.16
C LEU A 69 -42.45 -3.48 -37.93
N LEU A 70 -42.88 -3.08 -36.74
CA LEU A 70 -44.30 -3.06 -36.37
C LEU A 70 -45.06 -1.89 -36.98
N THR A 71 -44.45 -0.69 -37.02
CA THR A 71 -45.13 0.55 -37.42
C THR A 71 -44.88 0.95 -38.87
N GLY A 72 -43.74 0.53 -39.45
CA GLY A 72 -43.24 1.05 -40.74
C GLY A 72 -42.69 2.48 -40.66
N ASP A 73 -42.66 3.09 -39.45
CA ASP A 73 -42.23 4.46 -39.27
C ASP A 73 -40.68 4.56 -39.25
N THR A 74 -40.12 5.24 -40.23
CA THR A 74 -38.69 5.40 -40.43
C THR A 74 -38.01 6.18 -39.30
N ARG A 75 -38.74 6.88 -38.44
CA ARG A 75 -38.20 7.56 -37.28
C ARG A 75 -37.54 6.59 -36.30
N TYR A 76 -37.95 5.33 -36.26
CA TYR A 76 -37.33 4.29 -35.46
C TYR A 76 -35.99 3.80 -36.03
N LEU A 77 -35.68 4.07 -37.28
CA LEU A 77 -34.39 3.69 -37.89
C LEU A 77 -33.23 4.57 -37.44
N GLN A 78 -33.47 5.84 -37.11
CA GLN A 78 -32.40 6.74 -36.63
C GLN A 78 -31.77 6.21 -35.32
N PRO A 79 -32.50 5.90 -34.22
CA PRO A 79 -31.93 5.31 -33.05
C PRO A 79 -31.31 3.92 -33.30
N TYR A 80 -31.90 3.13 -34.18
CA TYR A 80 -31.35 1.84 -34.61
C TYR A 80 -29.96 2.01 -35.25
N ASP A 81 -29.83 2.84 -36.27
CA ASP A 81 -28.54 3.08 -36.95
C ASP A 81 -27.47 3.66 -36.02
N THR A 82 -27.87 4.57 -35.14
CA THR A 82 -26.97 5.14 -34.12
C THR A 82 -26.49 4.05 -33.19
N ALA A 83 -27.36 3.20 -32.68
CA ALA A 83 -27.01 2.11 -31.78
C ALA A 83 -26.09 1.08 -32.45
N VAL A 84 -26.34 0.73 -33.71
CA VAL A 84 -25.47 -0.18 -34.49
C VAL A 84 -24.08 0.39 -34.67
N GLY A 85 -23.95 1.70 -34.96
CA GLY A 85 -22.67 2.38 -35.05
C GLY A 85 -21.89 2.32 -33.72
N ASN A 86 -22.57 2.61 -32.60
CA ASN A 86 -21.98 2.56 -31.26
C ASN A 86 -21.56 1.14 -30.85
N ILE A 87 -22.34 0.10 -31.23
CA ILE A 87 -22.01 -1.31 -30.98
C ILE A 87 -20.65 -1.66 -31.61
N ASN A 88 -20.45 -1.31 -32.88
CA ASN A 88 -19.22 -1.60 -33.60
C ASN A 88 -18.00 -0.90 -32.92
N GLN A 89 -18.14 0.38 -32.58
CA GLN A 89 -17.09 1.11 -31.86
C GLN A 89 -16.78 0.48 -30.48
N ASN A 90 -17.81 0.05 -29.76
CA ASN A 90 -17.63 -0.61 -28.45
C ASN A 90 -16.95 -1.98 -28.60
N LEU A 91 -17.28 -2.75 -29.63
CA LEU A 91 -16.61 -4.04 -29.87
C LEU A 91 -15.12 -3.84 -30.19
N ASP A 92 -14.79 -2.82 -31.02
CA ASP A 92 -13.39 -2.51 -31.33
C ASP A 92 -12.61 -2.05 -30.08
N ALA A 93 -13.19 -1.20 -29.25
CA ALA A 93 -12.60 -0.77 -28.00
C ALA A 93 -12.38 -1.95 -27.04
N LEU A 94 -13.38 -2.82 -26.87
CA LEU A 94 -13.29 -4.02 -26.02
C LEU A 94 -12.26 -5.02 -26.55
N ARG A 95 -12.10 -5.14 -27.86
CA ARG A 95 -11.07 -6.00 -28.45
C ARG A 95 -9.66 -5.58 -28.02
N VAL A 96 -9.37 -4.28 -28.05
CA VAL A 96 -8.07 -3.75 -27.61
C VAL A 96 -7.86 -4.05 -26.12
N VAL A 97 -8.87 -3.85 -25.29
CA VAL A 97 -8.82 -4.12 -23.84
C VAL A 97 -8.50 -5.59 -23.53
N TYR A 98 -9.09 -6.52 -24.28
CA TYR A 98 -8.94 -7.96 -24.00
C TYR A 98 -7.76 -8.62 -24.71
N GLN A 99 -7.02 -7.92 -25.61
CA GLN A 99 -5.86 -8.49 -26.31
C GLN A 99 -4.76 -8.99 -25.35
N GLY A 100 -4.61 -8.36 -24.19
CA GLY A 100 -3.63 -8.74 -23.14
C GLY A 100 -4.11 -9.83 -22.19
N ASP A 101 -5.36 -10.30 -22.30
CA ASP A 101 -6.02 -11.20 -21.35
C ASP A 101 -6.60 -12.44 -22.05
N ALA A 102 -5.75 -13.42 -22.29
CA ALA A 102 -6.13 -14.61 -23.06
C ALA A 102 -7.41 -15.33 -22.58
N PRO A 103 -7.66 -15.57 -21.26
CA PRO A 103 -8.90 -16.18 -20.78
C PRO A 103 -10.14 -15.35 -21.08
N GLN A 104 -10.07 -14.04 -20.91
CA GLN A 104 -11.21 -13.15 -21.15
C GLN A 104 -11.39 -12.82 -22.63
N LEU A 105 -10.31 -12.86 -23.42
CA LEU A 105 -10.38 -12.72 -24.88
C LEU A 105 -11.28 -13.79 -25.51
N ALA A 106 -11.18 -15.05 -25.05
CA ALA A 106 -12.04 -16.12 -25.54
C ALA A 106 -13.53 -15.82 -25.26
N ASN A 107 -13.86 -15.39 -24.05
CA ASN A 107 -15.22 -15.00 -23.67
C ASN A 107 -15.72 -13.79 -24.47
N PHE A 108 -14.86 -12.81 -24.68
CA PHE A 108 -15.18 -11.63 -25.51
C PHE A 108 -15.42 -12.01 -26.98
N LEU A 109 -14.61 -12.90 -27.54
CA LEU A 109 -14.80 -13.38 -28.92
C LEU A 109 -16.14 -14.09 -29.09
N GLN A 110 -16.58 -14.90 -28.13
CA GLN A 110 -17.90 -15.51 -28.10
C GLN A 110 -19.00 -14.44 -28.06
N LEU A 111 -18.88 -13.43 -27.14
CA LEU A 111 -19.81 -12.31 -27.10
C LEU A 111 -19.89 -11.60 -28.46
N SER A 112 -18.74 -11.24 -29.04
CA SER A 112 -18.66 -10.57 -30.34
C SER A 112 -19.34 -11.37 -31.46
N GLN A 113 -19.20 -12.70 -31.44
CA GLN A 113 -19.86 -13.58 -32.40
C GLN A 113 -21.41 -13.56 -32.26
N HIS A 114 -21.93 -13.61 -31.02
CA HIS A 114 -23.37 -13.50 -30.78
C HIS A 114 -23.91 -12.13 -31.18
N VAL A 115 -23.18 -11.05 -30.87
CA VAL A 115 -23.53 -9.69 -31.29
C VAL A 115 -23.59 -9.60 -32.80
N SER A 116 -22.56 -10.08 -33.51
CA SER A 116 -22.55 -10.06 -35.01
C SER A 116 -23.70 -10.83 -35.61
N ARG A 117 -24.04 -12.01 -35.09
CA ARG A 117 -25.18 -12.79 -35.54
C ARG A 117 -26.51 -12.04 -35.33
N LYS A 118 -26.67 -11.42 -34.12
CA LYS A 118 -27.87 -10.64 -33.81
C LYS A 118 -28.01 -9.41 -34.71
N LEU A 119 -26.91 -8.69 -34.95
CA LEU A 119 -26.90 -7.54 -35.86
C LEU A 119 -27.30 -7.96 -37.31
N SER A 120 -26.77 -9.09 -37.80
CA SER A 120 -27.12 -9.61 -39.14
C SER A 120 -28.59 -9.97 -39.23
N GLU A 121 -29.18 -10.58 -38.20
CA GLU A 121 -30.61 -10.88 -38.14
C GLU A 121 -31.46 -9.59 -38.16
N MET A 122 -31.08 -8.60 -37.34
CA MET A 122 -31.79 -7.32 -37.31
C MET A 122 -31.69 -6.57 -38.64
N GLU A 123 -30.51 -6.52 -39.25
CA GLU A 123 -30.33 -5.91 -40.57
C GLU A 123 -31.17 -6.58 -41.65
N LEU A 124 -31.19 -7.92 -41.66
CA LEU A 124 -31.99 -8.68 -42.63
C LEU A 124 -33.48 -8.37 -42.48
N SER A 125 -34.00 -8.37 -41.25
CA SER A 125 -35.43 -8.10 -41.02
C SER A 125 -35.82 -6.66 -41.39
N VAL A 126 -34.98 -5.66 -41.10
CA VAL A 126 -35.16 -4.26 -41.50
C VAL A 126 -35.16 -4.15 -43.04
N ARG A 127 -34.23 -4.84 -43.72
CA ARG A 127 -34.14 -4.87 -45.19
C ARG A 127 -35.39 -5.46 -45.83
N LEU A 128 -35.87 -6.59 -45.30
CA LEU A 128 -37.09 -7.24 -45.81
C LEU A 128 -38.33 -6.37 -45.62
N ARG A 129 -38.44 -5.66 -44.51
CA ARG A 129 -39.52 -4.69 -44.24
C ARG A 129 -39.47 -3.52 -45.23
N LYS A 130 -38.26 -2.98 -45.53
CA LYS A 130 -38.07 -1.93 -46.53
C LYS A 130 -38.48 -2.38 -47.94
N GLN A 131 -38.42 -3.69 -48.22
CA GLN A 131 -38.84 -4.30 -49.49
C GLN A 131 -40.32 -4.73 -49.51
N ASP A 132 -41.11 -4.37 -48.50
CA ASP A 132 -42.49 -4.77 -48.29
C ASP A 132 -42.71 -6.31 -48.31
N ASN A 133 -41.65 -7.10 -48.01
CA ASN A 133 -41.77 -8.55 -47.89
C ASN A 133 -42.25 -8.93 -46.49
N GLU A 134 -43.56 -8.82 -46.29
CA GLU A 134 -44.20 -8.92 -44.98
C GLU A 134 -44.07 -10.33 -44.38
N ASP A 135 -44.26 -11.36 -45.16
CA ASP A 135 -44.17 -12.74 -44.66
C ASP A 135 -42.78 -13.11 -44.23
N ALA A 136 -41.75 -12.64 -44.95
CA ALA A 136 -40.37 -12.99 -44.66
C ALA A 136 -39.86 -12.32 -43.35
N TRP A 137 -40.13 -11.03 -43.16
CA TRP A 137 -39.67 -10.39 -41.89
C TRP A 137 -40.46 -10.88 -40.67
N LYS A 138 -41.79 -11.16 -40.84
CA LYS A 138 -42.62 -11.77 -39.80
C LYS A 138 -42.12 -13.16 -39.43
N PHE A 139 -41.74 -13.97 -40.40
CA PHE A 139 -41.15 -15.27 -40.15
C PHE A 139 -39.90 -15.18 -39.31
N ILE A 140 -38.96 -14.27 -39.64
CA ILE A 140 -37.74 -14.05 -38.83
C ILE A 140 -38.09 -13.66 -37.39
N MET A 141 -39.06 -12.77 -37.20
CA MET A 141 -39.50 -12.33 -35.86
C MET A 141 -40.16 -13.42 -35.02
N MET A 142 -40.78 -14.42 -35.71
CA MET A 142 -41.42 -15.56 -35.04
C MET A 142 -40.42 -16.66 -34.65
N THR A 143 -39.22 -16.63 -35.20
CA THR A 143 -38.18 -17.59 -34.80
C THR A 143 -37.58 -17.21 -33.44
N ASP A 144 -37.28 -18.20 -32.60
CA ASP A 144 -36.61 -17.95 -31.29
C ASP A 144 -35.13 -17.59 -31.45
N VAL A 145 -34.56 -17.63 -32.66
CA VAL A 145 -33.15 -17.38 -32.95
C VAL A 145 -32.69 -16.02 -32.42
N GLY A 146 -33.47 -14.97 -32.67
CA GLY A 146 -33.15 -13.63 -32.20
C GLY A 146 -33.14 -13.49 -30.67
N LYS A 147 -34.08 -14.19 -30.01
CA LYS A 147 -34.15 -14.25 -28.54
C LYS A 147 -32.95 -15.01 -27.96
N GLU A 148 -32.64 -16.18 -28.52
CA GLU A 148 -31.49 -16.99 -28.09
C GLU A 148 -30.18 -16.23 -28.19
N GLN A 149 -29.95 -15.48 -29.30
CA GLN A 149 -28.76 -14.64 -29.43
C GLN A 149 -28.73 -13.54 -28.40
N MET A 150 -29.85 -12.87 -28.12
CA MET A 150 -29.90 -11.80 -27.09
C MET A 150 -29.69 -12.33 -25.67
N ASP A 151 -30.24 -13.51 -25.37
CA ASP A 151 -30.03 -14.16 -24.07
C ASP A 151 -28.57 -14.61 -23.90
N ALA A 152 -27.92 -15.10 -24.97
CA ALA A 152 -26.51 -15.42 -25.00
C ALA A 152 -25.65 -14.15 -24.78
N ILE A 153 -26.00 -13.04 -25.46
CA ILE A 153 -25.31 -11.74 -25.28
C ILE A 153 -25.40 -11.27 -23.80
N ARG A 154 -26.59 -11.35 -23.19
CA ARG A 154 -26.78 -11.00 -21.77
C ARG A 154 -25.92 -11.86 -20.85
N THR A 155 -25.95 -13.18 -21.06
CA THR A 155 -25.19 -14.14 -20.23
C THR A 155 -23.69 -13.91 -20.35
N GLN A 156 -23.16 -13.74 -21.56
CA GLN A 156 -21.74 -13.47 -21.77
C GLN A 156 -21.31 -12.11 -21.22
N SER A 157 -22.14 -11.07 -21.41
CA SER A 157 -21.90 -9.75 -20.83
C SER A 157 -21.85 -9.82 -19.29
N GLN A 158 -22.77 -10.52 -18.65
CA GLN A 158 -22.78 -10.73 -17.21
C GLN A 158 -21.54 -11.47 -16.73
N SER A 159 -21.09 -12.49 -17.46
CA SER A 159 -19.85 -13.22 -17.14
C SER A 159 -18.62 -12.31 -17.18
N LEU A 160 -18.47 -11.47 -18.22
CA LEU A 160 -17.38 -10.52 -18.34
C LEU A 160 -17.42 -9.44 -17.25
N VAL A 161 -18.61 -8.93 -16.92
CA VAL A 161 -18.80 -7.97 -15.81
C VAL A 161 -18.48 -8.61 -14.46
N ALA A 162 -18.87 -9.88 -14.23
CA ALA A 162 -18.55 -10.61 -13.01
C ALA A 162 -17.05 -10.83 -12.86
N ALA A 163 -16.35 -11.22 -13.93
CA ALA A 163 -14.91 -11.38 -13.96
C ALA A 163 -14.18 -10.06 -13.61
N SER A 164 -14.60 -8.94 -14.23
CA SER A 164 -14.05 -7.61 -13.94
C SER A 164 -14.32 -7.19 -12.49
N THR A 165 -15.50 -7.49 -11.95
CA THR A 165 -15.86 -7.22 -10.56
C THR A 165 -15.00 -8.02 -9.58
N HIS A 166 -14.71 -9.28 -9.90
CA HIS A 166 -13.86 -10.14 -9.09
C HIS A 166 -12.42 -9.59 -9.03
N ARG A 167 -11.85 -9.18 -10.16
CA ARG A 167 -10.52 -8.55 -10.23
C ARG A 167 -10.47 -7.27 -9.39
N MET A 168 -11.46 -6.40 -9.52
CA MET A 168 -11.55 -5.18 -8.73
C MET A 168 -11.55 -5.48 -7.22
N LYS A 169 -12.31 -6.49 -6.77
CA LYS A 169 -12.33 -6.90 -5.36
C LYS A 169 -10.97 -7.45 -4.90
N GLN A 170 -10.29 -8.21 -5.74
CA GLN A 170 -8.93 -8.72 -5.44
C GLN A 170 -7.93 -7.57 -5.32
N ALA A 171 -7.93 -6.61 -6.26
CA ALA A 171 -7.08 -5.44 -6.23
C ALA A 171 -7.35 -4.59 -4.96
N GLN A 172 -8.61 -4.39 -4.59
CA GLN A 172 -8.99 -3.68 -3.36
C GLN A 172 -8.49 -4.39 -2.10
N ALA A 173 -8.56 -5.72 -2.06
CA ALA A 173 -8.03 -6.53 -0.95
C ALA A 173 -6.50 -6.39 -0.84
N GLN A 174 -5.78 -6.38 -1.96
CA GLN A 174 -4.33 -6.16 -2.00
C GLN A 174 -3.94 -4.79 -1.43
N ILE A 175 -4.66 -3.73 -1.80
CA ILE A 175 -4.44 -2.39 -1.24
C ILE A 175 -4.64 -2.40 0.29
N THR A 176 -5.74 -3.00 0.75
CA THR A 176 -6.04 -3.07 2.19
C THR A 176 -4.95 -3.84 2.95
N GLN A 177 -4.48 -4.95 2.42
CA GLN A 177 -3.37 -5.72 3.01
C GLN A 177 -2.07 -4.93 3.04
N ALA A 178 -1.72 -4.24 1.96
CA ALA A 178 -0.52 -3.40 1.89
C ALA A 178 -0.56 -2.28 2.94
N LEU A 179 -1.71 -1.62 3.11
CA LEU A 179 -1.91 -0.58 4.12
C LEU A 179 -1.81 -1.13 5.55
N LEU A 180 -2.36 -2.31 5.82
CA LEU A 180 -2.25 -2.96 7.14
C LEU A 180 -0.80 -3.32 7.47
N LEU A 181 -0.07 -3.91 6.53
CA LEU A 181 1.35 -4.23 6.70
C LEU A 181 2.19 -2.98 6.96
N SER A 182 1.93 -1.90 6.22
CA SER A 182 2.60 -0.61 6.43
C SER A 182 2.32 -0.06 7.84
N ARG A 183 1.07 -0.07 8.30
CA ARG A 183 0.70 0.37 9.66
C ARG A 183 1.39 -0.44 10.75
N ILE A 184 1.42 -1.76 10.60
CA ILE A 184 2.12 -2.66 11.55
C ILE A 184 3.62 -2.36 11.54
N GLY A 185 4.21 -2.19 10.35
CA GLY A 185 5.63 -1.84 10.20
C GLY A 185 5.98 -0.52 10.91
N ILE A 186 5.19 0.53 10.70
CA ILE A 186 5.36 1.83 11.35
C ILE A 186 5.25 1.70 12.87
N ALA A 187 4.24 0.98 13.37
CA ALA A 187 4.04 0.76 14.80
C ALA A 187 5.22 0.00 15.43
N MET A 188 5.75 -1.01 14.77
CA MET A 188 6.91 -1.77 15.22
C MET A 188 8.17 -0.89 15.29
N VAL A 189 8.44 -0.09 14.27
CA VAL A 189 9.60 0.82 14.27
C VAL A 189 9.45 1.90 15.34
N ALA A 190 8.26 2.46 15.54
CA ALA A 190 7.97 3.40 16.60
C ALA A 190 8.23 2.78 17.99
N LEU A 191 7.80 1.55 18.22
CA LEU A 191 8.01 0.81 19.47
C LEU A 191 9.51 0.58 19.74
N VAL A 192 10.24 0.12 18.72
CA VAL A 192 11.70 -0.09 18.81
C VAL A 192 12.41 1.23 19.08
N GLY A 193 12.02 2.31 18.42
CA GLY A 193 12.56 3.65 18.63
C GLY A 193 12.35 4.15 20.06
N LEU A 194 11.14 4.00 20.60
CA LEU A 194 10.82 4.37 21.98
C LEU A 194 11.62 3.54 23.00
N LEU A 195 11.78 2.24 22.74
CA LEU A 195 12.59 1.35 23.59
C LEU A 195 14.07 1.75 23.56
N ALA A 196 14.61 2.04 22.40
CA ALA A 196 15.98 2.52 22.24
C ALA A 196 16.19 3.87 22.95
N PHE A 197 15.24 4.80 22.82
CA PHE A 197 15.27 6.09 23.51
C PHE A 197 15.19 5.94 25.02
N TYR A 198 14.29 5.08 25.52
CA TYR A 198 14.22 4.77 26.95
C TYR A 198 15.53 4.19 27.49
N MET A 199 16.13 3.25 26.77
CA MET A 199 17.44 2.67 27.13
C MET A 199 18.54 3.72 27.15
N TYR A 200 18.55 4.64 26.19
CA TYR A 200 19.47 5.78 26.13
C TYR A 200 19.33 6.69 27.37
N LEU A 201 18.12 7.12 27.70
CA LEU A 201 17.86 7.94 28.90
C LEU A 201 18.30 7.25 30.18
N ARG A 202 18.01 5.96 30.34
CA ARG A 202 18.42 5.17 31.49
C ARG A 202 19.94 5.09 31.61
N GLN A 203 20.65 5.00 30.51
CA GLN A 203 22.10 4.89 30.49
C GLN A 203 22.78 6.24 30.83
N THR A 204 22.27 7.36 30.29
CA THR A 204 22.80 8.70 30.61
C THR A 204 22.64 9.05 32.08
N THR A 205 21.50 8.74 32.69
CA THR A 205 21.26 8.95 34.12
C THR A 205 22.15 8.06 34.99
N ALA A 206 22.47 6.84 34.55
CA ALA A 206 23.39 5.96 35.28
C ALA A 206 24.84 6.46 35.24
N LEU A 207 25.29 6.99 34.09
CA LEU A 207 26.64 7.58 33.93
C LEU A 207 26.81 8.86 34.75
N GLN A 208 25.80 9.73 34.79
CA GLN A 208 25.82 10.92 35.63
C GLN A 208 25.96 10.58 37.12
N ARG A 209 25.17 9.61 37.59
CA ARG A 209 25.27 9.15 39.00
C ARG A 209 26.63 8.51 39.37
N SER A 210 27.27 7.82 38.41
CA SER A 210 28.60 7.26 38.63
C SER A 210 29.68 8.35 38.70
N GLY A 211 29.60 9.36 37.81
CA GLY A 211 30.50 10.52 37.84
C GLY A 211 30.39 11.36 39.11
N GLU A 212 29.17 11.61 39.60
CA GLU A 212 28.94 12.30 40.88
C GLU A 212 29.53 11.53 42.09
N ARG A 213 29.41 10.21 42.10
CA ARG A 213 29.99 9.36 43.18
C ARG A 213 31.52 9.38 43.15
N GLU A 214 32.11 9.37 41.96
CA GLU A 214 33.56 9.41 41.79
C GLU A 214 34.11 10.78 42.24
N GLN A 215 33.48 11.88 41.89
CA GLN A 215 33.82 13.21 42.38
C GLN A 215 33.71 13.32 43.91
N GLN A 216 32.62 12.82 44.48
CA GLN A 216 32.47 12.81 45.95
C GLN A 216 33.52 11.95 46.66
N SER A 217 33.96 10.84 46.07
CA SER A 217 35.01 10.00 46.63
C SER A 217 36.37 10.69 46.59
N LEU A 218 36.71 11.37 45.49
CA LEU A 218 37.93 12.16 45.34
C LEU A 218 37.98 13.36 46.34
N GLU A 219 36.85 14.02 46.52
CA GLU A 219 36.74 15.14 47.45
C GLU A 219 36.91 14.70 48.92
N ARG A 220 36.34 13.54 49.28
CA ARG A 220 36.58 12.94 50.63
C ARG A 220 38.01 12.52 50.80
N GLU A 221 38.68 11.98 49.83
CA GLU A 221 40.08 11.57 49.89
C GLU A 221 41.02 12.78 50.03
N ARG A 222 40.71 13.87 49.28
CA ARG A 222 41.39 15.14 49.36
C ARG A 222 41.29 15.74 50.77
N LEU A 223 40.13 15.84 51.40
CA LEU A 223 39.91 16.31 52.76
C LEU A 223 40.66 15.46 53.77
N ARG A 224 40.69 14.15 53.59
CA ARG A 224 41.42 13.23 54.46
C ARG A 224 42.96 13.42 54.42
N LEU A 225 43.46 13.69 53.23
CA LEU A 225 44.88 14.01 53.02
C LEU A 225 45.24 15.39 53.59
N GLU A 226 44.37 16.39 53.43
CA GLU A 226 44.54 17.71 54.01
C GLU A 226 44.59 17.63 55.55
N ASP A 227 43.72 16.85 56.18
CA ASP A 227 43.74 16.60 57.63
C ASP A 227 45.03 15.87 58.08
N GLN A 228 45.49 14.84 57.37
CA GLN A 228 46.72 14.14 57.61
C GLN A 228 47.96 15.05 57.53
N VAL A 229 47.98 15.93 56.52
CA VAL A 229 49.08 16.92 56.37
C VAL A 229 49.08 17.92 57.54
N ARG A 230 47.89 18.37 57.96
CA ARG A 230 47.68 19.27 59.05
C ARG A 230 48.20 18.67 60.40
N ASP A 231 47.78 17.41 60.67
CA ASP A 231 48.20 16.68 61.88
C ASP A 231 49.70 16.44 61.89
N ARG A 232 50.27 16.03 60.72
CA ARG A 232 51.76 15.86 60.66
C ARG A 232 52.49 17.15 60.77
N THR A 233 52.01 18.27 60.21
CA THR A 233 52.65 19.57 60.39
C THR A 233 52.55 20.09 61.82
N ALA A 234 51.42 19.83 62.51
CA ALA A 234 51.28 20.15 63.94
C ALA A 234 52.29 19.37 64.82
N THR A 235 52.36 18.04 64.55
CA THR A 235 53.33 17.17 65.31
C THR A 235 54.78 17.57 65.05
N LEU A 236 55.17 17.95 63.84
CA LEU A 236 56.49 18.43 63.49
C LEU A 236 56.79 19.77 64.13
N ALA A 237 55.81 20.67 64.21
CA ALA A 237 56.00 21.97 64.94
C ALA A 237 56.18 21.77 66.42
N GLU A 238 55.46 20.84 67.07
CA GLU A 238 55.59 20.49 68.47
C GLU A 238 56.99 19.88 68.79
N LEU A 239 57.44 18.96 67.91
CA LEU A 239 58.75 18.34 68.00
C LEU A 239 59.87 19.38 67.81
N ALA A 240 59.75 20.32 66.90
CA ALA A 240 60.70 21.41 66.67
C ALA A 240 60.78 22.33 67.88
N THR A 241 59.65 22.65 68.51
CA THR A 241 59.60 23.46 69.76
C THR A 241 60.24 22.72 70.89
N HIS A 242 59.99 21.44 71.05
CA HIS A 242 60.59 20.60 72.07
C HIS A 242 62.12 20.49 71.88
N LEU A 243 62.59 20.30 70.66
CA LEU A 243 64.07 20.30 70.41
C LEU A 243 64.72 21.64 70.64
N GLN A 244 64.02 22.75 70.39
CA GLN A 244 64.53 24.07 70.75
C GLN A 244 64.67 24.26 72.31
N GLN A 245 63.65 23.79 73.06
CA GLN A 245 63.70 23.84 74.50
C GLN A 245 64.87 23.00 75.05
N VAL A 246 65.03 21.76 74.60
CA VAL A 246 66.15 20.89 75.04
C VAL A 246 67.51 21.52 74.70
N ARG A 247 67.64 22.20 73.58
CA ARG A 247 68.84 22.88 73.14
C ARG A 247 69.14 24.12 73.94
N GLU A 248 68.16 24.86 74.46
CA GLU A 248 68.28 25.98 75.35
C GLU A 248 68.64 25.51 76.78
N GLU A 249 68.09 24.38 77.27
CA GLU A 249 68.47 23.76 78.56
C GLU A 249 69.91 23.26 78.52
N GLU A 250 70.36 22.61 77.42
CA GLU A 250 71.78 22.21 77.30
C GLU A 250 72.73 23.42 77.28
N ARG A 251 72.36 24.53 76.65
CA ARG A 251 73.16 25.76 76.65
C ARG A 251 73.19 26.44 78.02
N GLY A 252 72.11 26.34 78.80
CA GLY A 252 72.04 26.87 80.13
C GLY A 252 72.87 26.07 81.14
N HIS A 253 73.15 24.80 80.85
CA HIS A 253 73.99 23.95 81.71
C HIS A 253 75.50 24.05 81.41
N LEU A 254 75.89 24.68 80.28
CA LEU A 254 77.30 24.86 79.87
C LEU A 254 77.84 26.29 80.09
N ALA A 255 77.03 27.20 80.66
CA ALA A 255 77.45 28.56 81.14
C ALA A 255 77.58 28.64 82.66
#